data_972e4c6d57f95e9587f62ba9cd88f4ae
#
_entry.id   972e4c6d57f95e9587f62ba9cd88f4ae
#
_cell.length_a   1.000
_cell.length_b   1.000
_cell.length_c   1.000
_cell.angle_alpha   90.00
_cell.angle_beta   90.00
_cell.angle_gamma   90.00
#
_symmetry.space_group_name_H-M   'P 1'
#
loop_
_entity.id
_entity.type
_entity.pdbx_description
1 polymer ?
#
loop_
_entity_poly.entity_id
_entity_poly.type
_entity_poly.pdbx_seq_one_letter_code
_entity_poly.pdbx_strand_id
1 'polypeptide(L)'
;MKNIPLCTVCIPNFNGEPYIAQCIDSVVNQKDFPGEIEILVHDDASTDQSVQVIRELYPHVRLLLSEKNIGFCASNNRMVTAAQGKYILLLNNDAVLHPGALKTLLMASKTYGAGIYGLPQYNAETGELIDLGSLFDPFLNPIPNKDWQRSDVGMVIGACLFMSKTLWDDLGGFPEWFDSLAEDMLLCCQARLRSLPVRVVNHSGFDHWVGKSFGGGKILKNKKLSTRISRRAMSERNKTFVMIICYPTVIALILIPLHLFLLTVEGLLLSIIKRDKRILAQIYWFCLKETWRMHNPLLKQRQTVQHNRKCSMRHFLSAFTLLPHKMRMLFNHGLPDVQ
;
A
#
# COMPACT_ATOMS: atom_id res chain seq x y z
N MET A 1 4.13 33.52 -15.24
CA MET A 1 4.19 32.07 -15.42
C MET A 1 3.69 31.44 -14.13
N LYS A 2 2.70 30.52 -14.17
CA LYS A 2 2.32 29.80 -12.94
C LYS A 2 3.53 28.97 -12.55
N ASN A 3 3.99 29.08 -11.31
CA ASN A 3 5.04 28.22 -10.78
C ASN A 3 4.55 26.78 -10.82
N ILE A 4 5.35 25.89 -11.37
CA ILE A 4 5.04 24.44 -11.40
C ILE A 4 5.31 23.91 -9.99
N PRO A 5 4.35 23.26 -9.33
CA PRO A 5 4.56 22.70 -8.00
C PRO A 5 5.72 21.71 -7.99
N LEU A 6 6.50 21.74 -6.93
CA LEU A 6 7.57 20.73 -6.77
C LEU A 6 7.01 19.38 -6.39
N CYS A 7 5.96 19.36 -5.57
CA CYS A 7 5.28 18.14 -5.14
C CYS A 7 3.76 18.30 -5.21
N THR A 8 3.06 17.27 -5.67
CA THR A 8 1.61 17.13 -5.49
C THR A 8 1.36 16.08 -4.40
N VAL A 9 0.63 16.45 -3.35
CA VAL A 9 0.13 15.53 -2.34
C VAL A 9 -1.26 15.07 -2.78
N CYS A 10 -1.40 13.77 -3.05
CA CYS A 10 -2.62 13.11 -3.52
C CYS A 10 -3.31 12.43 -2.34
N ILE A 11 -4.51 12.87 -1.96
CA ILE A 11 -5.28 12.38 -0.81
C ILE A 11 -6.59 11.75 -1.30
N PRO A 12 -6.72 10.41 -1.36
CA PRO A 12 -7.99 9.76 -1.64
C PRO A 12 -8.90 9.89 -0.42
N ASN A 13 -10.13 10.36 -0.62
CA ASN A 13 -11.12 10.53 0.45
C ASN A 13 -12.38 9.71 0.17
N PHE A 14 -12.82 8.94 1.17
CA PHE A 14 -14.12 8.30 1.23
C PHE A 14 -14.59 8.24 2.67
N ASN A 15 -15.64 9.02 2.99
CA ASN A 15 -16.19 9.15 4.34
C ASN A 15 -15.10 9.46 5.38
N GLY A 16 -14.27 10.48 5.09
CA GLY A 16 -13.09 10.84 5.86
C GLY A 16 -13.28 12.01 6.81
N GLU A 17 -14.52 12.44 7.08
CA GLU A 17 -14.84 13.60 7.93
C GLU A 17 -14.04 13.66 9.24
N PRO A 18 -13.84 12.55 10.01
CA PRO A 18 -13.09 12.63 11.27
C PRO A 18 -11.60 12.93 11.13
N TYR A 19 -11.02 12.79 9.93
CA TYR A 19 -9.57 12.78 9.73
C TYR A 19 -9.08 13.80 8.72
N ILE A 20 -9.88 14.12 7.69
CA ILE A 20 -9.44 14.86 6.51
C ILE A 20 -8.86 16.25 6.84
N ALA A 21 -9.41 16.95 7.82
CA ALA A 21 -8.92 18.25 8.23
C ALA A 21 -7.49 18.15 8.79
N GLN A 22 -7.24 17.23 9.72
CA GLN A 22 -5.91 17.02 10.30
C GLN A 22 -4.89 16.56 9.25
N CYS A 23 -5.31 15.72 8.30
CA CYS A 23 -4.49 15.28 7.19
C CYS A 23 -4.04 16.48 6.34
N ILE A 24 -4.96 17.34 5.89
CA ILE A 24 -4.65 18.51 5.07
C ILE A 24 -3.80 19.52 5.85
N ASP A 25 -4.12 19.79 7.12
CA ASP A 25 -3.33 20.68 7.98
C ASP A 25 -1.88 20.22 8.11
N SER A 26 -1.65 18.91 8.20
CA SER A 26 -0.31 18.37 8.30
C SER A 26 0.53 18.62 7.04
N VAL A 27 -0.11 18.69 5.88
CA VAL A 27 0.54 19.03 4.60
C VAL A 27 0.80 20.52 4.50
N VAL A 28 -0.20 21.36 4.85
CA VAL A 28 -0.08 22.84 4.84
C VAL A 28 1.04 23.30 5.77
N ASN A 29 1.26 22.58 6.88
CA ASN A 29 2.28 22.90 7.87
C ASN A 29 3.71 22.43 7.50
N GLN A 30 3.95 21.88 6.31
CA GLN A 30 5.31 21.52 5.81
C GLN A 30 6.09 22.77 5.35
N LYS A 31 6.27 23.76 6.24
CA LYS A 31 6.83 25.09 5.94
C LYS A 31 8.29 25.09 5.51
N ASP A 32 9.03 24.04 5.80
CA ASP A 32 10.46 23.88 5.46
C ASP A 32 10.67 23.17 4.09
N PHE A 33 9.61 22.88 3.36
CA PHE A 33 9.69 22.30 2.01
C PHE A 33 10.16 23.37 1.01
N PRO A 34 11.19 23.09 0.18
CA PRO A 34 11.84 24.11 -0.64
C PRO A 34 11.14 24.39 -1.99
N GLY A 35 9.82 24.27 -2.05
CA GLY A 35 9.05 24.50 -3.27
C GLY A 35 7.56 24.57 -3.01
N GLU A 36 6.80 24.85 -4.05
CA GLU A 36 5.34 24.87 -3.96
C GLU A 36 4.79 23.44 -3.82
N ILE A 37 3.75 23.31 -2.99
CA ILE A 37 3.00 22.08 -2.76
C ILE A 37 1.61 22.27 -3.36
N GLU A 38 1.24 21.39 -4.29
CA GLU A 38 -0.14 21.21 -4.72
C GLU A 38 -0.81 20.17 -3.82
N ILE A 39 -1.99 20.48 -3.28
CA ILE A 39 -2.81 19.50 -2.55
C ILE A 39 -4.00 19.14 -3.43
N LEU A 40 -4.11 17.85 -3.75
CA LEU A 40 -5.14 17.30 -4.60
C LEU A 40 -5.90 16.22 -3.82
N VAL A 41 -7.19 16.46 -3.60
CA VAL A 41 -8.09 15.50 -2.95
C VAL A 41 -9.03 14.92 -3.99
N HIS A 42 -9.16 13.61 -4.02
CA HIS A 42 -10.20 12.92 -4.79
C HIS A 42 -11.23 12.35 -3.82
N ASP A 43 -12.43 12.89 -3.87
CA ASP A 43 -13.56 12.36 -3.12
C ASP A 43 -14.28 11.28 -3.91
N ASP A 44 -14.32 10.08 -3.36
CA ASP A 44 -14.82 8.87 -4.00
C ASP A 44 -16.29 8.61 -3.63
N ALA A 45 -17.16 9.62 -3.82
CA ALA A 45 -18.58 9.64 -3.52
C ALA A 45 -18.88 9.49 -2.01
N SER A 46 -18.25 10.31 -1.17
CA SER A 46 -18.55 10.37 0.26
C SER A 46 -19.98 10.82 0.53
N THR A 47 -20.53 10.30 1.62
CA THR A 47 -21.89 10.63 2.11
C THR A 47 -21.87 11.38 3.43
N ASP A 48 -20.69 11.64 4.00
CA ASP A 48 -20.44 12.43 5.20
C ASP A 48 -20.16 13.90 4.88
N GLN A 49 -19.73 14.68 5.87
CA GLN A 49 -19.46 16.11 5.71
C GLN A 49 -18.06 16.42 5.17
N SER A 50 -17.24 15.40 4.82
CA SER A 50 -15.84 15.60 4.41
C SER A 50 -15.67 16.56 3.23
N VAL A 51 -16.54 16.50 2.22
CA VAL A 51 -16.52 17.40 1.05
C VAL A 51 -16.82 18.85 1.46
N GLN A 52 -17.78 19.04 2.37
CA GLN A 52 -18.12 20.37 2.88
C GLN A 52 -16.94 20.96 3.68
N VAL A 53 -16.34 20.18 4.58
CA VAL A 53 -15.16 20.56 5.37
C VAL A 53 -14.01 21.02 4.46
N ILE A 54 -13.74 20.25 3.38
CA ILE A 54 -12.67 20.62 2.44
C ILE A 54 -12.98 21.95 1.74
N ARG A 55 -14.20 22.15 1.26
CA ARG A 55 -14.58 23.39 0.54
C ARG A 55 -14.55 24.63 1.41
N GLU A 56 -14.99 24.51 2.67
CA GLU A 56 -15.09 25.64 3.59
C GLU A 56 -13.75 26.04 4.20
N LEU A 57 -12.96 25.04 4.65
CA LEU A 57 -11.71 25.30 5.38
C LEU A 57 -10.48 25.37 4.47
N TYR A 58 -10.52 24.70 3.30
CA TYR A 58 -9.35 24.55 2.42
C TYR A 58 -9.65 24.94 0.97
N PRO A 59 -10.06 26.19 0.67
CA PRO A 59 -10.44 26.61 -0.68
C PRO A 59 -9.30 26.54 -1.71
N HIS A 60 -8.05 26.45 -1.25
CA HIS A 60 -6.86 26.27 -2.08
C HIS A 60 -6.62 24.81 -2.48
N VAL A 61 -7.29 23.85 -1.86
CA VAL A 61 -7.19 22.44 -2.20
C VAL A 61 -7.95 22.17 -3.50
N ARG A 62 -7.29 21.49 -4.41
CA ARG A 62 -7.93 21.07 -5.66
C ARG A 62 -8.72 19.78 -5.42
N LEU A 63 -10.05 19.89 -5.47
CA LEU A 63 -10.97 18.79 -5.19
C LEU A 63 -11.48 18.17 -6.50
N LEU A 64 -11.29 16.86 -6.65
CA LEU A 64 -11.89 16.04 -7.69
C LEU A 64 -13.02 15.22 -7.07
N LEU A 65 -14.18 15.19 -7.72
CA LEU A 65 -15.35 14.45 -7.23
C LEU A 65 -15.69 13.29 -8.15
N SER A 66 -16.08 12.17 -7.56
CA SER A 66 -16.71 11.05 -8.26
C SER A 66 -18.21 10.98 -7.97
N GLU A 67 -19.00 10.60 -8.97
CA GLU A 67 -20.45 10.35 -8.81
C GLU A 67 -20.72 9.02 -8.09
N LYS A 68 -19.78 8.10 -8.15
CA LYS A 68 -19.84 6.78 -7.51
C LYS A 68 -18.47 6.38 -6.98
N ASN A 69 -18.44 5.49 -6.00
CA ASN A 69 -17.20 4.93 -5.50
C ASN A 69 -16.51 4.10 -6.59
N ILE A 70 -15.30 4.48 -6.96
CA ILE A 70 -14.47 3.86 -8.00
C ILE A 70 -13.30 3.07 -7.43
N GLY A 71 -13.09 3.13 -6.11
CA GLY A 71 -12.06 2.42 -5.39
C GLY A 71 -10.72 3.15 -5.28
N PHE A 72 -9.90 2.65 -4.37
CA PHE A 72 -8.64 3.29 -3.98
C PHE A 72 -7.63 3.43 -5.12
N CYS A 73 -7.46 2.37 -5.92
CA CYS A 73 -6.52 2.38 -7.05
C CYS A 73 -6.90 3.42 -8.11
N ALA A 74 -8.17 3.45 -8.53
CA ALA A 74 -8.66 4.38 -9.53
C ALA A 74 -8.61 5.84 -9.02
N SER A 75 -8.94 6.07 -7.74
CA SER A 75 -8.87 7.38 -7.10
C SER A 75 -7.43 7.94 -7.15
N ASN A 76 -6.44 7.13 -6.78
CA ASN A 76 -5.03 7.53 -6.83
C ASN A 76 -4.56 7.77 -8.27
N ASN A 77 -4.89 6.90 -9.21
CA ASN A 77 -4.54 7.06 -10.62
C ASN A 77 -5.09 8.38 -11.20
N ARG A 78 -6.35 8.71 -10.89
CA ARG A 78 -6.96 9.99 -11.32
C ARG A 78 -6.23 11.20 -10.75
N MET A 79 -5.87 11.17 -9.47
CA MET A 79 -5.13 12.25 -8.86
C MET A 79 -3.75 12.40 -9.48
N VAL A 80 -2.99 11.31 -9.65
CA VAL A 80 -1.66 11.39 -10.25
C VAL A 80 -1.71 11.85 -11.71
N THR A 81 -2.72 11.44 -12.48
CA THR A 81 -2.94 11.95 -13.84
C THR A 81 -3.17 13.47 -13.82
N ALA A 82 -3.94 13.98 -12.85
CA ALA A 82 -4.24 15.40 -12.72
C ALA A 82 -3.12 16.21 -12.03
N ALA A 83 -2.17 15.56 -11.36
CA ALA A 83 -1.08 16.17 -10.61
C ALA A 83 -0.13 16.97 -11.51
N GLN A 84 0.27 18.17 -11.05
CA GLN A 84 1.18 19.08 -11.74
C GLN A 84 2.61 19.03 -11.19
N GLY A 85 2.79 18.44 -9.99
CA GLY A 85 4.09 18.36 -9.33
C GLY A 85 5.07 17.41 -10.02
N LYS A 86 6.35 17.75 -9.93
CA LYS A 86 7.46 16.85 -10.37
C LYS A 86 7.47 15.56 -9.55
N TYR A 87 7.18 15.68 -8.26
CA TYR A 87 7.05 14.56 -7.32
C TYR A 87 5.60 14.40 -6.92
N ILE A 88 5.23 13.19 -6.53
CA ILE A 88 3.94 12.86 -5.93
C ILE A 88 4.15 12.24 -4.56
N LEU A 89 3.29 12.59 -3.63
CA LEU A 89 3.10 11.89 -2.37
C LEU A 89 1.67 11.34 -2.35
N LEU A 90 1.51 10.03 -2.33
CA LEU A 90 0.23 9.43 -1.96
C LEU A 90 0.12 9.48 -0.45
N LEU A 91 -0.95 10.06 0.07
CA LEU A 91 -1.19 10.21 1.51
C LEU A 91 -2.63 9.83 1.81
N ASN A 92 -2.86 8.84 2.68
CA ASN A 92 -4.22 8.51 3.09
C ASN A 92 -4.87 9.64 3.86
N ASN A 93 -6.20 9.78 3.74
CA ASN A 93 -6.96 10.81 4.46
C ASN A 93 -6.95 10.64 5.98
N ASP A 94 -6.57 9.46 6.49
CA ASP A 94 -6.39 9.12 7.89
C ASP A 94 -4.89 9.03 8.30
N ALA A 95 -4.04 9.81 7.61
CA ALA A 95 -2.62 9.95 7.91
C ALA A 95 -2.27 11.42 8.20
N VAL A 96 -1.35 11.64 9.14
CA VAL A 96 -0.87 12.97 9.54
C VAL A 96 0.65 13.01 9.46
N LEU A 97 1.19 13.88 8.63
CA LEU A 97 2.63 14.06 8.46
C LEU A 97 3.26 14.75 9.68
N HIS A 98 4.39 14.25 10.13
CA HIS A 98 5.20 14.97 11.11
C HIS A 98 5.94 16.16 10.45
N PRO A 99 6.42 17.14 11.24
CA PRO A 99 7.23 18.25 10.72
C PRO A 99 8.44 17.73 9.92
N GLY A 100 8.72 18.38 8.79
CA GLY A 100 9.86 18.03 7.93
C GLY A 100 9.68 16.77 7.07
N ALA A 101 8.51 16.15 7.05
CA ALA A 101 8.23 14.93 6.31
C ALA A 101 8.50 15.07 4.81
N LEU A 102 7.91 16.08 4.15
CA LEU A 102 8.09 16.29 2.71
C LEU A 102 9.55 16.62 2.35
N LYS A 103 10.22 17.43 3.17
CA LYS A 103 11.64 17.75 2.97
C LYS A 103 12.51 16.49 3.08
N THR A 104 12.25 15.64 4.08
CA THR A 104 12.96 14.36 4.28
C THR A 104 12.80 13.46 3.06
N LEU A 105 11.58 13.30 2.53
CA LEU A 105 11.31 12.50 1.34
C LEU A 105 11.97 13.06 0.07
N LEU A 106 11.94 14.38 -0.11
CA LEU A 106 12.62 15.04 -1.23
C LEU A 106 14.15 14.85 -1.15
N MET A 107 14.73 14.98 0.03
CA MET A 107 16.18 14.76 0.22
C MET A 107 16.55 13.31 -0.06
N ALA A 108 15.74 12.34 0.36
CA ALA A 108 15.95 10.94 0.02
C ALA A 108 15.98 10.71 -1.51
N SER A 109 15.04 11.28 -2.25
CA SER A 109 15.02 11.20 -3.71
C SER A 109 16.24 11.85 -4.37
N LYS A 110 16.75 12.96 -3.80
CA LYS A 110 17.98 13.60 -4.29
C LYS A 110 19.22 12.76 -3.99
N THR A 111 19.27 12.11 -2.84
CA THR A 111 20.43 11.32 -2.38
C THR A 111 20.52 9.97 -3.07
N TYR A 112 19.40 9.26 -3.19
CA TYR A 112 19.37 7.88 -3.68
C TYR A 112 18.86 7.75 -5.12
N GLY A 113 18.43 8.85 -5.76
CA GLY A 113 17.94 8.88 -7.14
C GLY A 113 16.45 8.54 -7.28
N ALA A 114 16.07 8.11 -8.48
CA ALA A 114 14.70 7.68 -8.74
C ALA A 114 14.37 6.41 -7.95
N GLY A 115 13.29 6.44 -7.16
CA GLY A 115 12.88 5.33 -6.29
C GLY A 115 11.56 5.61 -5.58
N ILE A 116 11.17 4.68 -4.71
CA ILE A 116 10.00 4.77 -3.85
C ILE A 116 10.49 5.01 -2.42
N TYR A 117 9.97 6.06 -1.80
CA TYR A 117 10.38 6.50 -0.47
C TYR A 117 9.18 6.60 0.46
N GLY A 118 9.38 6.20 1.71
CA GLY A 118 8.42 6.34 2.80
C GLY A 118 9.08 6.82 4.07
N LEU A 119 8.26 6.96 5.10
CA LEU A 119 8.63 7.41 6.42
C LEU A 119 8.25 6.37 7.48
N PRO A 120 8.84 6.41 8.69
CA PRO A 120 8.35 5.69 9.84
C PRO A 120 6.86 5.94 10.09
N GLN A 121 6.11 4.85 10.22
CA GLN A 121 4.69 4.88 10.53
C GLN A 121 4.45 4.68 12.02
N TYR A 122 3.69 5.57 12.62
CA TYR A 122 3.28 5.49 14.01
C TYR A 122 1.76 5.30 14.11
N ASN A 123 1.32 4.67 15.18
CA ASN A 123 -0.09 4.55 15.50
C ASN A 123 -0.59 5.89 16.06
N ALA A 124 -1.56 6.51 15.39
CA ALA A 124 -2.10 7.81 15.79
C ALA A 124 -2.81 7.81 17.16
N GLU A 125 -3.26 6.64 17.66
CA GLU A 125 -3.92 6.53 18.96
C GLU A 125 -2.92 6.27 20.11
N THR A 126 -1.81 5.55 19.85
CA THR A 126 -0.88 5.12 20.92
C THR A 126 0.51 5.76 20.81
N GLY A 127 0.84 6.37 19.68
CA GLY A 127 2.19 6.89 19.40
C GLY A 127 3.25 5.81 19.16
N GLU A 128 2.87 4.53 19.17
CA GLU A 128 3.81 3.43 19.01
C GLU A 128 4.25 3.29 17.55
N LEU A 129 5.54 2.97 17.35
CA LEU A 129 6.08 2.64 16.04
C LEU A 129 5.42 1.36 15.50
N ILE A 130 4.76 1.49 14.34
CA ILE A 130 4.15 0.37 13.62
C ILE A 130 5.16 -0.28 12.70
N ASP A 131 5.83 0.54 11.84
CA ASP A 131 6.59 0.03 10.71
C ASP A 131 7.64 1.06 10.24
N LEU A 132 8.82 0.57 9.87
CA LEU A 132 9.88 1.28 9.14
C LEU A 132 9.96 0.77 7.69
N GLY A 133 8.80 0.51 7.06
CA GLY A 133 8.65 -0.24 5.83
C GLY A 133 8.64 -1.75 6.07
N SER A 134 7.99 -2.48 5.18
CA SER A 134 7.81 -3.92 5.37
C SER A 134 8.84 -4.73 4.57
N LEU A 135 9.25 -5.84 5.15
CA LEU A 135 9.90 -6.95 4.47
C LEU A 135 8.85 -7.96 4.01
N PHE A 136 9.27 -8.97 3.29
CA PHE A 136 8.37 -10.04 2.85
C PHE A 136 8.79 -11.41 3.39
N ASP A 137 7.82 -12.28 3.62
CA ASP A 137 8.08 -13.71 3.66
C ASP A 137 8.03 -14.32 2.24
N PRO A 138 8.35 -15.63 2.05
CA PRO A 138 8.33 -16.26 0.74
C PRO A 138 6.97 -16.24 0.02
N PHE A 139 5.88 -15.93 0.73
CA PHE A 139 4.51 -15.84 0.20
C PHE A 139 4.00 -14.40 0.11
N LEU A 140 4.91 -13.41 0.08
CA LEU A 140 4.61 -11.98 0.06
C LEU A 140 3.69 -11.51 1.19
N ASN A 141 3.71 -12.16 2.36
CA ASN A 141 3.10 -11.56 3.52
C ASN A 141 4.02 -10.43 4.02
N PRO A 142 3.51 -9.18 4.18
CA PRO A 142 4.32 -8.08 4.67
C PRO A 142 4.67 -8.29 6.14
N ILE A 143 5.94 -8.09 6.47
CA ILE A 143 6.49 -8.20 7.83
C ILE A 143 6.99 -6.82 8.23
N PRO A 144 6.40 -6.17 9.25
CA PRO A 144 6.85 -4.86 9.70
C PRO A 144 8.34 -4.88 10.06
N ASN A 145 9.11 -4.00 9.42
CA ASN A 145 10.50 -3.76 9.80
C ASN A 145 10.52 -2.84 11.03
N LYS A 146 11.30 -3.20 12.04
CA LYS A 146 11.53 -2.38 13.24
C LYS A 146 13.01 -2.07 13.47
N ASP A 147 13.86 -2.45 12.52
CA ASP A 147 15.29 -2.20 12.57
C ASP A 147 15.60 -0.82 11.97
N TRP A 148 15.98 0.12 12.81
CA TRP A 148 16.32 1.51 12.45
C TRP A 148 17.56 1.62 11.54
N GLN A 149 18.40 0.60 11.50
CA GLN A 149 19.58 0.57 10.64
C GLN A 149 19.23 0.10 9.22
N ARG A 150 18.06 -0.51 9.05
CA ARG A 150 17.63 -1.06 7.78
C ARG A 150 16.66 -0.13 7.07
N SER A 151 17.15 0.64 6.12
CA SER A 151 16.35 1.55 5.29
C SER A 151 15.86 0.90 3.97
N ASP A 152 16.60 -0.10 3.41
CA ASP A 152 16.19 -0.84 2.22
C ASP A 152 15.15 -1.89 2.60
N VAL A 153 13.94 -1.78 2.04
CA VAL A 153 12.78 -2.58 2.43
C VAL A 153 12.09 -3.21 1.22
N GLY A 154 11.22 -4.17 1.47
CA GLY A 154 10.41 -4.80 0.42
C GLY A 154 9.31 -3.88 -0.09
N MET A 155 8.71 -3.12 0.81
CA MET A 155 7.55 -2.31 0.54
C MET A 155 7.50 -1.06 1.43
N VAL A 156 7.09 0.04 0.83
CA VAL A 156 6.59 1.25 1.49
C VAL A 156 5.06 1.21 1.39
N ILE A 157 4.38 1.48 2.49
CA ILE A 157 2.92 1.45 2.53
C ILE A 157 2.31 2.62 1.73
N GLY A 158 1.24 2.35 1.01
CA GLY A 158 0.51 3.35 0.20
C GLY A 158 -0.08 4.51 1.00
N ALA A 159 -0.18 4.38 2.34
CA ALA A 159 -0.64 5.45 3.21
C ALA A 159 0.30 6.68 3.25
N CYS A 160 1.60 6.52 2.94
CA CYS A 160 2.58 7.60 2.79
C CYS A 160 3.69 7.13 1.84
N LEU A 161 3.48 7.30 0.53
CA LEU A 161 4.35 6.80 -0.52
C LEU A 161 4.76 7.93 -1.46
N PHE A 162 6.07 8.20 -1.53
CA PHE A 162 6.66 9.30 -2.31
C PHE A 162 7.52 8.79 -3.46
N MET A 163 7.36 9.42 -4.63
CA MET A 163 8.20 9.18 -5.80
C MET A 163 8.11 10.33 -6.82
N SER A 164 8.92 10.30 -7.88
CA SER A 164 8.69 11.19 -9.02
C SER A 164 7.46 10.75 -9.82
N LYS A 165 6.74 11.74 -10.38
CA LYS A 165 5.59 11.45 -11.27
C LYS A 165 6.00 10.63 -12.48
N THR A 166 7.18 10.92 -13.06
CA THR A 166 7.73 10.14 -14.18
C THR A 166 7.94 8.67 -13.82
N LEU A 167 8.42 8.38 -12.62
CA LEU A 167 8.59 6.99 -12.18
C LEU A 167 7.24 6.29 -12.01
N TRP A 168 6.21 6.98 -11.50
CA TRP A 168 4.85 6.45 -11.43
C TRP A 168 4.34 6.05 -12.82
N ASP A 169 4.48 6.95 -13.79
CA ASP A 169 4.06 6.72 -15.17
C ASP A 169 4.83 5.54 -15.79
N ASP A 170 6.14 5.46 -15.56
CA ASP A 170 7.01 4.37 -16.03
C ASP A 170 6.66 3.00 -15.40
N LEU A 171 6.21 2.97 -14.15
CA LEU A 171 5.78 1.74 -13.47
C LEU A 171 4.34 1.36 -13.84
N GLY A 172 3.56 2.29 -14.42
CA GLY A 172 2.20 2.07 -14.89
C GLY A 172 1.13 2.30 -13.82
N GLY A 173 1.47 2.95 -12.71
CA GLY A 173 0.55 3.26 -11.62
C GLY A 173 -0.05 2.03 -10.93
N PHE A 174 -1.23 2.21 -10.33
CA PHE A 174 -1.96 1.12 -9.70
C PHE A 174 -2.89 0.42 -10.70
N PRO A 175 -2.91 -0.91 -10.78
CA PRO A 175 -3.92 -1.62 -11.58
C PRO A 175 -5.31 -1.43 -10.94
N GLU A 176 -6.23 -0.82 -11.66
CA GLU A 176 -7.57 -0.52 -11.12
C GLU A 176 -8.36 -1.79 -10.73
N TRP A 177 -8.08 -2.92 -11.41
CA TRP A 177 -8.68 -4.21 -11.08
C TRP A 177 -8.17 -4.85 -9.77
N PHE A 178 -7.17 -4.23 -9.09
CA PHE A 178 -6.84 -4.57 -7.70
C PHE A 178 -7.89 -4.03 -6.73
N ASP A 179 -8.52 -2.92 -7.09
CA ASP A 179 -9.44 -2.17 -6.24
C ASP A 179 -8.72 -1.52 -5.04
N SER A 180 -8.24 -2.33 -4.11
CA SER A 180 -7.39 -1.94 -2.98
C SER A 180 -6.61 -3.15 -2.46
N LEU A 181 -5.60 -2.91 -1.63
CA LEU A 181 -4.68 -3.87 -1.00
C LEU A 181 -3.68 -4.50 -1.97
N ALA A 182 -2.41 -4.43 -1.59
CA ALA A 182 -1.25 -4.92 -2.34
C ALA A 182 -0.94 -4.20 -3.68
N GLU A 183 -1.59 -3.10 -4.01
CA GLU A 183 -1.23 -2.21 -5.11
C GLU A 183 0.13 -1.53 -4.86
N ASP A 184 0.38 -1.11 -3.63
CA ASP A 184 1.66 -0.57 -3.15
C ASP A 184 2.76 -1.64 -3.16
N MET A 185 2.43 -2.88 -2.76
CA MET A 185 3.32 -4.04 -2.86
C MET A 185 3.74 -4.31 -4.31
N LEU A 186 2.79 -4.29 -5.25
CA LEU A 186 3.08 -4.47 -6.67
C LEU A 186 4.03 -3.39 -7.17
N LEU A 187 3.74 -2.13 -6.88
CA LEU A 187 4.55 -1.00 -7.29
C LEU A 187 5.99 -1.09 -6.74
N CYS A 188 6.14 -1.42 -5.46
CA CYS A 188 7.43 -1.61 -4.82
C CYS A 188 8.20 -2.82 -5.39
N CYS A 189 7.53 -3.95 -5.63
CA CYS A 189 8.15 -5.12 -6.28
C CYS A 189 8.64 -4.80 -7.69
N GLN A 190 7.86 -4.03 -8.48
CA GLN A 190 8.27 -3.59 -9.82
C GLN A 190 9.50 -2.68 -9.76
N ALA A 191 9.54 -1.72 -8.83
CA ALA A 191 10.69 -0.85 -8.62
C ALA A 191 11.94 -1.68 -8.26
N ARG A 192 11.85 -2.61 -7.33
CA ARG A 192 12.94 -3.50 -6.95
C ARG A 192 13.44 -4.37 -8.11
N LEU A 193 12.52 -4.90 -8.92
CA LEU A 193 12.88 -5.68 -10.12
C LEU A 193 13.67 -4.84 -11.13
N ARG A 194 13.46 -3.52 -11.17
CA ARG A 194 14.23 -2.58 -12.00
C ARG A 194 15.52 -2.07 -11.32
N SER A 195 15.91 -2.63 -10.18
CA SER A 195 17.03 -2.16 -9.33
C SER A 195 16.87 -0.73 -8.82
N LEU A 196 15.64 -0.26 -8.68
CA LEU A 196 15.34 1.04 -8.10
C LEU A 196 15.21 0.93 -6.57
N PRO A 197 15.66 1.94 -5.80
CA PRO A 197 15.54 1.94 -4.35
C PRO A 197 14.08 1.94 -3.90
N VAL A 198 13.78 1.12 -2.89
CA VAL A 198 12.54 1.15 -2.10
C VAL A 198 12.99 1.29 -0.65
N ARG A 199 12.81 2.51 -0.09
CA ARG A 199 13.42 2.86 1.20
C ARG A 199 12.47 3.60 2.12
N VAL A 200 12.64 3.37 3.42
CA VAL A 200 12.11 4.23 4.47
C VAL A 200 13.24 5.06 5.07
N VAL A 201 13.03 6.38 5.17
CA VAL A 201 13.99 7.34 5.71
C VAL A 201 13.46 7.91 7.02
N ASN A 202 14.30 7.99 8.05
CA ASN A 202 13.88 8.12 9.45
C ASN A 202 14.13 9.49 10.11
N HIS A 203 14.32 10.55 9.30
CA HIS A 203 14.49 11.92 9.82
C HIS A 203 13.17 12.63 10.11
N SER A 204 12.04 11.98 9.83
CA SER A 204 10.68 12.41 10.15
C SER A 204 9.78 11.17 10.16
N GLY A 205 8.44 11.34 10.28
CA GLY A 205 7.48 10.25 10.35
C GLY A 205 6.08 10.67 9.94
N PHE A 206 5.12 9.79 10.14
CA PHE A 206 3.70 10.10 10.03
C PHE A 206 2.88 9.23 10.98
N ASP A 207 1.79 9.80 11.49
CA ASP A 207 0.80 9.07 12.25
C ASP A 207 -0.29 8.52 11.32
N HIS A 208 -0.84 7.34 11.66
CA HIS A 208 -1.88 6.71 10.86
C HIS A 208 -2.91 6.01 11.74
N TRP A 209 -4.21 6.27 11.50
CA TRP A 209 -5.32 5.58 12.15
C TRP A 209 -5.58 4.22 11.53
N VAL A 210 -4.66 3.26 11.76
CA VAL A 210 -4.67 1.95 11.11
C VAL A 210 -5.98 1.20 11.32
N GLY A 211 -6.55 0.69 10.22
CA GLY A 211 -7.70 -0.22 10.22
C GLY A 211 -9.04 0.46 10.46
N LYS A 212 -9.15 1.79 10.39
CA LYS A 212 -10.44 2.51 10.47
C LYS A 212 -11.13 2.57 9.11
N SER A 213 -10.37 2.79 8.04
CA SER A 213 -10.91 2.97 6.68
C SER A 213 -11.38 1.67 6.02
N PHE A 214 -10.78 0.51 6.29
CA PHE A 214 -11.07 -0.77 5.59
C PHE A 214 -11.46 -1.93 6.52
N GLY A 215 -11.73 -1.65 7.78
CA GLY A 215 -12.34 -2.60 8.74
C GLY A 215 -11.61 -3.92 8.94
N GLY A 216 -10.36 -3.91 9.40
CA GLY A 216 -9.71 -5.16 9.79
C GLY A 216 -8.18 -5.12 9.77
N GLY A 217 -7.56 -6.24 10.14
CA GLY A 217 -6.12 -6.32 10.38
C GLY A 217 -5.73 -5.77 11.74
N LYS A 218 -6.67 -5.70 12.70
CA LYS A 218 -6.41 -5.24 14.06
C LYS A 218 -6.09 -6.43 14.97
N ILE A 219 -5.08 -6.23 15.79
CA ILE A 219 -4.90 -7.05 17.00
C ILE A 219 -5.88 -6.50 18.02
N LEU A 220 -6.89 -7.28 18.36
CA LEU A 220 -7.87 -6.93 19.39
C LEU A 220 -7.20 -6.85 20.78
N LYS A 221 -7.85 -6.20 21.75
CA LYS A 221 -7.38 -6.13 23.16
C LYS A 221 -7.08 -7.51 23.77
N ASN A 222 -7.75 -8.56 23.27
CA ASN A 222 -7.51 -9.96 23.67
C ASN A 222 -6.37 -10.65 22.87
N LYS A 223 -5.53 -9.89 22.16
CA LYS A 223 -4.42 -10.35 21.30
C LYS A 223 -4.83 -11.20 20.08
N LYS A 224 -6.13 -11.34 19.78
CA LYS A 224 -6.59 -12.06 18.58
C LYS A 224 -6.56 -11.16 17.35
N LEU A 225 -6.19 -11.75 16.21
CA LEU A 225 -6.29 -11.10 14.90
C LEU A 225 -7.75 -11.12 14.45
N SER A 226 -8.31 -9.96 14.13
CA SER A 226 -9.65 -9.85 13.54
C SER A 226 -9.56 -9.29 12.12
N THR A 227 -10.32 -9.87 11.19
CA THR A 227 -10.39 -9.40 9.80
C THR A 227 -11.75 -9.72 9.19
N ARG A 228 -12.22 -8.85 8.29
CA ARG A 228 -13.44 -9.13 7.50
C ARG A 228 -13.13 -10.13 6.38
N ILE A 229 -14.12 -10.97 6.03
CA ILE A 229 -14.03 -11.92 4.91
C ILE A 229 -13.63 -11.22 3.62
N SER A 230 -14.29 -10.11 3.27
CA SER A 230 -14.03 -9.35 2.05
C SER A 230 -12.59 -8.83 1.97
N ARG A 231 -12.09 -8.23 3.06
CA ARG A 231 -10.71 -7.75 3.14
C ARG A 231 -9.68 -8.88 2.97
N ARG A 232 -9.91 -10.01 3.65
CA ARG A 232 -9.00 -11.16 3.56
C ARG A 232 -9.02 -11.78 2.16
N ALA A 233 -10.19 -11.90 1.55
CA ALA A 233 -10.35 -12.39 0.19
C ALA A 233 -9.56 -11.53 -0.82
N MET A 234 -9.70 -10.22 -0.74
CA MET A 234 -8.99 -9.27 -1.58
C MET A 234 -7.47 -9.32 -1.35
N SER A 235 -7.03 -9.37 -0.08
CA SER A 235 -5.61 -9.46 0.28
C SER A 235 -4.96 -10.74 -0.26
N GLU A 236 -5.59 -11.92 -0.10
CA GLU A 236 -5.03 -13.18 -0.61
C GLU A 236 -5.03 -13.21 -2.14
N ARG A 237 -6.09 -12.71 -2.78
CA ARG A 237 -6.19 -12.58 -4.25
C ARG A 237 -5.06 -11.69 -4.80
N ASN A 238 -4.97 -10.47 -4.32
CA ASN A 238 -4.04 -9.48 -4.87
C ASN A 238 -2.58 -9.86 -4.59
N LYS A 239 -2.29 -10.39 -3.40
CA LYS A 239 -0.97 -10.93 -3.09
C LYS A 239 -0.57 -12.07 -4.06
N THR A 240 -1.50 -12.99 -4.36
CA THR A 240 -1.28 -14.05 -5.36
C THR A 240 -0.97 -13.46 -6.74
N PHE A 241 -1.69 -12.41 -7.13
CA PHE A 241 -1.43 -11.69 -8.38
C PHE A 241 -0.05 -11.06 -8.41
N VAL A 242 0.39 -10.40 -7.31
CA VAL A 242 1.75 -9.84 -7.21
C VAL A 242 2.80 -10.95 -7.33
N MET A 243 2.61 -12.11 -6.70
CA MET A 243 3.52 -13.26 -6.85
C MET A 243 3.64 -13.69 -8.32
N ILE A 244 2.51 -13.84 -9.01
CA ILE A 244 2.49 -14.23 -10.42
C ILE A 244 3.20 -13.20 -11.29
N ILE A 245 2.96 -11.91 -11.08
CA ILE A 245 3.53 -10.82 -11.88
C ILE A 245 5.02 -10.64 -11.61
N CYS A 246 5.42 -10.61 -10.32
CA CYS A 246 6.74 -10.11 -9.92
C CYS A 246 7.77 -11.20 -9.66
N TYR A 247 7.39 -12.41 -9.32
CA TYR A 247 8.40 -13.44 -8.99
C TYR A 247 9.23 -13.82 -10.22
N PRO A 248 10.59 -13.83 -10.10
CA PRO A 248 11.46 -14.41 -11.10
C PRO A 248 11.05 -15.83 -11.45
N THR A 249 11.20 -16.25 -12.71
CA THR A 249 10.61 -17.49 -13.22
C THR A 249 10.92 -18.72 -12.38
N VAL A 250 12.17 -18.91 -11.95
CA VAL A 250 12.56 -20.06 -11.14
C VAL A 250 11.81 -20.10 -9.81
N ILE A 251 11.68 -18.95 -9.15
CA ILE A 251 10.95 -18.82 -7.87
C ILE A 251 9.45 -19.03 -8.11
N ALA A 252 8.91 -18.44 -9.17
CA ALA A 252 7.49 -18.54 -9.52
C ALA A 252 7.06 -20.01 -9.74
N LEU A 253 7.87 -20.80 -10.45
CA LEU A 253 7.58 -22.20 -10.73
C LEU A 253 7.51 -23.07 -9.47
N ILE A 254 8.20 -22.69 -8.40
CA ILE A 254 8.23 -23.44 -7.13
C ILE A 254 7.19 -22.86 -6.16
N LEU A 255 7.24 -21.54 -5.92
CA LEU A 255 6.45 -20.94 -4.85
C LEU A 255 4.99 -20.70 -5.21
N ILE A 256 4.63 -20.50 -6.49
CA ILE A 256 3.22 -20.27 -6.84
C ILE A 256 2.40 -21.56 -6.67
N PRO A 257 2.79 -22.74 -7.21
CA PRO A 257 2.05 -23.97 -6.95
C PRO A 257 1.97 -24.31 -5.46
N LEU A 258 3.07 -24.15 -4.72
CA LEU A 258 3.09 -24.37 -3.28
C LEU A 258 2.14 -23.41 -2.55
N HIS A 259 2.13 -22.12 -2.93
CA HIS A 259 1.23 -21.12 -2.36
C HIS A 259 -0.25 -21.48 -2.59
N LEU A 260 -0.62 -21.85 -3.82
CA LEU A 260 -2.00 -22.22 -4.14
C LEU A 260 -2.44 -23.47 -3.39
N PHE A 261 -1.54 -24.45 -3.26
CA PHE A 261 -1.77 -25.64 -2.42
C PHE A 261 -2.01 -25.27 -0.95
N LEU A 262 -1.11 -24.46 -0.36
CA LEU A 262 -1.22 -24.04 1.04
C LEU A 262 -2.46 -23.19 1.29
N LEU A 263 -2.86 -22.32 0.34
CA LEU A 263 -4.12 -21.58 0.43
C LEU A 263 -5.32 -22.52 0.47
N THR A 264 -5.32 -23.56 -0.35
CA THR A 264 -6.41 -24.54 -0.36
C THR A 264 -6.49 -25.29 0.96
N VAL A 265 -5.37 -25.76 1.49
CA VAL A 265 -5.29 -26.44 2.79
C VAL A 265 -5.72 -25.51 3.93
N GLU A 266 -5.22 -24.28 3.96
CA GLU A 266 -5.61 -23.27 4.95
C GLU A 266 -7.13 -23.01 4.93
N GLY A 267 -7.71 -22.88 3.73
CA GLY A 267 -9.13 -22.65 3.55
C GLY A 267 -9.99 -23.79 4.06
N LEU A 268 -9.61 -25.03 3.76
CA LEU A 268 -10.28 -26.24 4.24
C LEU A 268 -10.21 -26.34 5.78
N LEU A 269 -9.01 -26.20 6.34
CA LEU A 269 -8.81 -26.32 7.78
C LEU A 269 -9.56 -25.24 8.55
N LEU A 270 -9.46 -23.98 8.13
CA LEU A 270 -10.17 -22.88 8.82
C LEU A 270 -11.68 -23.03 8.70
N SER A 271 -12.19 -23.45 7.55
CA SER A 271 -13.63 -23.68 7.36
C SER A 271 -14.17 -24.79 8.27
N ILE A 272 -13.40 -25.87 8.45
CA ILE A 272 -13.77 -26.98 9.35
C ILE A 272 -13.70 -26.52 10.82
N ILE A 273 -12.58 -25.91 11.25
CA ILE A 273 -12.36 -25.51 12.63
C ILE A 273 -13.38 -24.43 13.06
N LYS A 274 -13.65 -23.46 12.20
CA LYS A 274 -14.62 -22.38 12.48
C LYS A 274 -16.07 -22.79 12.19
N ARG A 275 -16.30 -23.96 11.61
CA ARG A 275 -17.62 -24.47 11.16
C ARG A 275 -18.35 -23.47 10.26
N ASP A 276 -17.60 -22.75 9.38
CA ASP A 276 -18.13 -21.72 8.49
C ASP A 276 -17.65 -21.93 7.05
N LYS A 277 -18.54 -22.43 6.20
CA LYS A 277 -18.29 -22.66 4.76
C LYS A 277 -17.97 -21.39 3.98
N ARG A 278 -18.43 -20.21 4.48
CA ARG A 278 -18.16 -18.91 3.84
C ARG A 278 -16.68 -18.62 3.76
N ILE A 279 -15.89 -19.04 4.75
CA ILE A 279 -14.44 -18.86 4.79
C ILE A 279 -13.80 -19.52 3.56
N LEU A 280 -14.09 -20.79 3.30
CA LEU A 280 -13.57 -21.48 2.11
C LEU A 280 -14.08 -20.85 0.82
N ALA A 281 -15.40 -20.62 0.71
CA ALA A 281 -16.02 -20.18 -0.53
C ALA A 281 -15.65 -18.73 -0.91
N GLN A 282 -15.73 -17.80 0.05
CA GLN A 282 -15.63 -16.37 -0.22
C GLN A 282 -14.20 -15.84 -0.13
N ILE A 283 -13.26 -16.57 0.50
CA ILE A 283 -11.86 -16.15 0.59
C ILE A 283 -11.02 -17.00 -0.35
N TYR A 284 -10.89 -18.29 -0.07
CA TYR A 284 -9.88 -19.13 -0.71
C TYR A 284 -10.30 -19.60 -2.10
N TRP A 285 -11.52 -20.11 -2.23
CA TRP A 285 -12.05 -20.50 -3.54
C TRP A 285 -12.23 -19.28 -4.46
N PHE A 286 -12.68 -18.16 -3.91
CA PHE A 286 -12.72 -16.88 -4.64
C PHE A 286 -11.33 -16.50 -5.17
N CYS A 287 -10.29 -16.55 -4.34
CA CYS A 287 -8.92 -16.26 -4.77
C CYS A 287 -8.47 -17.17 -5.93
N LEU A 288 -8.68 -18.49 -5.82
CA LEU A 288 -8.33 -19.44 -6.88
C LEU A 288 -9.09 -19.18 -8.18
N LYS A 289 -10.40 -18.96 -8.08
CA LYS A 289 -11.28 -18.66 -9.23
C LYS A 289 -10.86 -17.38 -9.93
N GLU A 290 -10.60 -16.31 -9.17
CA GLU A 290 -10.17 -15.02 -9.73
C GLU A 290 -8.77 -15.13 -10.35
N THR A 291 -7.86 -15.88 -9.74
CA THR A 291 -6.53 -16.16 -10.32
C THR A 291 -6.64 -16.85 -11.67
N TRP A 292 -7.54 -17.83 -11.78
CA TRP A 292 -7.82 -18.50 -13.04
C TRP A 292 -8.48 -17.56 -14.06
N ARG A 293 -9.49 -16.78 -13.65
CA ARG A 293 -10.19 -15.83 -14.51
C ARG A 293 -9.25 -14.77 -15.09
N MET A 294 -8.30 -14.30 -14.27
CA MET A 294 -7.37 -13.23 -14.60
C MET A 294 -6.04 -13.72 -15.20
N HIS A 295 -5.91 -15.02 -15.55
CA HIS A 295 -4.62 -15.57 -15.98
C HIS A 295 -3.99 -14.83 -17.16
N ASN A 296 -4.79 -14.46 -18.20
CA ASN A 296 -4.27 -13.75 -19.37
C ASN A 296 -3.78 -12.32 -19.04
N PRO A 297 -4.55 -11.43 -18.37
CA PRO A 297 -4.05 -10.15 -17.88
C PRO A 297 -2.80 -10.27 -17.00
N LEU A 298 -2.78 -11.25 -16.09
CA LEU A 298 -1.64 -11.49 -15.20
C LEU A 298 -0.38 -11.88 -15.97
N LEU A 299 -0.49 -12.79 -16.94
CA LEU A 299 0.65 -13.21 -17.77
C LEU A 299 1.13 -12.07 -18.67
N LYS A 300 0.23 -11.26 -19.25
CA LYS A 300 0.60 -10.09 -20.04
C LYS A 300 1.38 -9.08 -19.18
N GLN A 301 0.88 -8.76 -18.00
CA GLN A 301 1.57 -7.84 -17.07
C GLN A 301 2.90 -8.43 -16.60
N ARG A 302 2.95 -9.73 -16.29
CA ARG A 302 4.20 -10.44 -15.99
C ARG A 302 5.24 -10.28 -17.10
N GLN A 303 4.86 -10.48 -18.37
CA GLN A 303 5.77 -10.31 -19.50
C GLN A 303 6.41 -8.93 -19.50
N THR A 304 5.60 -7.87 -19.35
CA THR A 304 6.08 -6.48 -19.27
C THR A 304 7.03 -6.28 -18.08
N VAL A 305 6.64 -6.74 -16.89
CA VAL A 305 7.42 -6.57 -15.66
C VAL A 305 8.74 -7.33 -15.72
N GLN A 306 8.73 -8.58 -16.19
CA GLN A 306 9.94 -9.40 -16.28
C GLN A 306 10.88 -8.96 -17.43
N HIS A 307 10.33 -8.42 -18.51
CA HIS A 307 11.14 -7.81 -19.60
C HIS A 307 11.94 -6.61 -19.07
N ASN A 308 11.34 -5.80 -18.20
CA ASN A 308 11.97 -4.62 -17.60
C ASN A 308 12.86 -4.94 -16.38
N ARG A 309 13.01 -6.22 -16.02
CA ARG A 309 13.84 -6.63 -14.88
C ARG A 309 15.31 -6.38 -15.14
N LYS A 310 15.94 -5.63 -14.24
CA LYS A 310 17.39 -5.32 -14.24
C LYS A 310 18.12 -5.98 -13.08
N CYS A 311 17.40 -6.32 -11.99
CA CYS A 311 18.03 -6.85 -10.79
C CYS A 311 18.33 -8.36 -10.89
N SER A 312 19.36 -8.80 -10.15
CA SER A 312 19.59 -10.21 -9.88
C SER A 312 18.52 -10.78 -8.95
N MET A 313 18.32 -12.09 -8.99
CA MET A 313 17.42 -12.79 -8.05
C MET A 313 17.82 -12.55 -6.59
N ARG A 314 19.12 -12.55 -6.28
CA ARG A 314 19.65 -12.29 -4.94
C ARG A 314 19.27 -10.88 -4.45
N HIS A 315 19.36 -9.88 -5.32
CA HIS A 315 18.96 -8.51 -4.98
C HIS A 315 17.45 -8.40 -4.73
N PHE A 316 16.61 -9.03 -5.58
CA PHE A 316 15.16 -9.05 -5.35
C PHE A 316 14.82 -9.66 -3.99
N LEU A 317 15.46 -10.79 -3.66
CA LEU A 317 15.24 -11.52 -2.41
C LEU A 317 15.88 -10.89 -1.17
N SER A 318 16.72 -9.85 -1.30
CA SER A 318 17.36 -9.21 -0.14
C SER A 318 16.36 -8.58 0.85
N ALA A 319 15.15 -8.27 0.39
CA ALA A 319 14.05 -7.77 1.22
C ALA A 319 13.15 -8.87 1.79
N PHE A 320 13.52 -10.15 1.62
CA PHE A 320 12.76 -11.28 2.11
C PHE A 320 13.37 -11.89 3.36
N THR A 321 12.51 -12.44 4.22
CA THR A 321 12.88 -13.27 5.36
C THR A 321 12.52 -14.72 5.04
N LEU A 322 13.23 -15.69 5.64
CA LEU A 322 13.01 -17.12 5.36
C LEU A 322 11.77 -17.68 6.08
N LEU A 323 11.36 -17.08 7.18
CA LEU A 323 10.28 -17.61 8.02
C LEU A 323 8.90 -17.14 7.54
N PRO A 324 7.96 -18.07 7.25
CA PRO A 324 6.60 -17.72 6.89
C PRO A 324 5.91 -16.93 8.01
N HIS A 325 5.50 -15.70 7.69
CA HIS A 325 4.90 -14.79 8.66
C HIS A 325 3.58 -15.32 9.26
N LYS A 326 2.74 -15.95 8.44
CA LYS A 326 1.49 -16.56 8.91
C LYS A 326 1.70 -17.60 10.01
N MET A 327 2.77 -18.40 9.93
CA MET A 327 3.11 -19.36 10.99
C MET A 327 3.45 -18.63 12.30
N ARG A 328 4.30 -17.59 12.22
CA ARG A 328 4.63 -16.77 13.40
C ARG A 328 3.40 -16.13 14.02
N MET A 329 2.49 -15.60 13.20
CA MET A 329 1.24 -15.00 13.68
C MET A 329 0.32 -16.04 14.33
N LEU A 330 0.25 -17.24 13.77
CA LEU A 330 -0.52 -18.34 14.36
C LEU A 330 0.01 -18.74 15.75
N PHE A 331 1.33 -18.83 15.92
CA PHE A 331 1.94 -19.13 17.22
C PHE A 331 1.72 -18.02 18.26
N ASN A 332 1.79 -16.74 17.84
CA ASN A 332 1.70 -15.62 18.77
C ASN A 332 0.26 -15.22 19.10
N HIS A 333 -0.68 -15.39 18.20
CA HIS A 333 -2.04 -14.84 18.30
C HIS A 333 -3.15 -15.90 18.12
N GLY A 334 -2.78 -17.15 17.83
CA GLY A 334 -3.73 -18.22 17.53
C GLY A 334 -4.45 -18.02 16.18
N LEU A 335 -5.55 -18.75 16.00
CA LEU A 335 -6.34 -18.69 14.78
C LEU A 335 -7.01 -17.31 14.64
N PRO A 336 -7.01 -16.72 13.43
CA PRO A 336 -7.65 -15.43 13.18
C PRO A 336 -9.17 -15.53 13.39
N ASP A 337 -9.72 -14.43 13.89
CA ASP A 337 -11.17 -14.23 13.91
C ASP A 337 -11.59 -13.59 12.59
N VAL A 338 -12.36 -14.33 11.80
CA VAL A 338 -12.81 -13.94 10.45
C VAL A 338 -14.30 -13.69 10.52
N GLN A 339 -14.71 -12.44 10.27
CA GLN A 339 -16.08 -11.96 10.38
C GLN A 339 -16.67 -11.57 9.02
#